data_b84b8a4d25ba44179d980f73f7e9ba7f
#
_entry.id   b84b8a4d25ba44179d980f73f7e9ba7f
#
_cell.length_a   1.000
_cell.length_b   1.000
_cell.length_c   1.000
_cell.angle_alpha   90.00
_cell.angle_beta   90.00
_cell.angle_gamma   90.00
#
_symmetry.space_group_name_H-M   'P 1'
#
loop_
_entity.id
_entity.type
_entity.pdbx_description
1 polymer ?
#
loop_
_entity_poly.entity_id
_entity_poly.type
_entity_poly.pdbx_seq_one_letter_code
_entity_poly.pdbx_strand_id
1 'polypeptide(L)'
;MDLSKLYDCAANDPVLGPKLNDYYGLKRMTRATLFEDIQNRIVEMQMNHKPTAKKMMYRIREQYGSLLDHDGGTLAAWPRPHELMKADPYNIRALGPTLRKGQYLTGLAQDIVAGSTDMHWLTTCDPLTAYNTLVKIKGIGPTAAQDLIMMRGRTDAVFPSNKKKNQEKGLRRWIIWSYGEDPDATTEDRFQELTQAVRSTDCGQELA
;
A
#
# COMPACT_ATOMS: atom_id res chain seq x y z
N MET A 1 -9.87 -11.81 8.43
CA MET A 1 -9.72 -10.57 9.24
C MET A 1 -11.03 -10.34 9.95
N ASP A 2 -11.00 -10.29 11.27
CA ASP A 2 -12.16 -9.91 12.10
C ASP A 2 -12.18 -8.39 12.26
N LEU A 3 -13.30 -7.76 11.93
CA LEU A 3 -13.49 -6.31 12.01
C LEU A 3 -14.40 -5.90 13.17
N SER A 4 -14.81 -6.83 14.05
CA SER A 4 -15.75 -6.56 15.15
C SER A 4 -15.24 -5.40 16.02
N LYS A 5 -13.99 -5.45 16.46
CA LYS A 5 -13.37 -4.39 17.27
C LYS A 5 -13.40 -3.02 16.59
N LEU A 6 -13.15 -2.99 15.27
CA LEU A 6 -13.23 -1.74 14.50
C LEU A 6 -14.65 -1.19 14.51
N TYR A 7 -15.65 -2.04 14.32
CA TYR A 7 -17.04 -1.61 14.33
C TYR A 7 -17.46 -1.11 15.71
N ASP A 8 -17.05 -1.79 16.77
CA ASP A 8 -17.35 -1.38 18.16
C ASP A 8 -16.72 -0.02 18.48
N CYS A 9 -15.46 0.20 18.12
CA CYS A 9 -14.77 1.48 18.30
C CYS A 9 -15.40 2.60 17.46
N ALA A 10 -15.71 2.32 16.21
CA ALA A 10 -16.21 3.32 15.27
C ALA A 10 -17.70 3.65 15.49
N ALA A 11 -18.47 2.78 16.17
CA ALA A 11 -19.89 3.01 16.40
C ALA A 11 -20.19 4.31 17.17
N ASN A 12 -19.30 4.68 18.08
CA ASN A 12 -19.42 5.90 18.89
C ASN A 12 -18.70 7.12 18.27
N ASP A 13 -18.01 6.95 17.15
CA ASP A 13 -17.33 8.04 16.46
C ASP A 13 -18.35 8.89 15.67
N PRO A 14 -18.35 10.24 15.83
CA PRO A 14 -19.34 11.10 15.20
C PRO A 14 -19.28 11.13 13.67
N VAL A 15 -18.14 10.77 13.08
CA VAL A 15 -17.92 10.75 11.62
C VAL A 15 -18.11 9.35 11.05
N LEU A 16 -17.53 8.35 11.70
CA LEU A 16 -17.53 6.96 11.21
C LEU A 16 -18.80 6.21 11.55
N GLY A 17 -19.36 6.41 12.76
CA GLY A 17 -20.56 5.72 13.23
C GLY A 17 -21.71 5.76 12.22
N PRO A 18 -22.13 6.94 11.74
CA PRO A 18 -23.19 7.04 10.74
C PRO A 18 -22.92 6.32 9.42
N LYS A 19 -21.65 6.02 9.12
CA LYS A 19 -21.21 5.39 7.87
C LYS A 19 -21.00 3.88 7.97
N LEU A 20 -21.01 3.32 9.17
CA LEU A 20 -20.72 1.90 9.37
C LEU A 20 -21.65 0.99 8.56
N ASN A 21 -22.95 1.32 8.51
CA ASN A 21 -23.91 0.51 7.77
C ASN A 21 -23.66 0.55 6.25
N ASP A 22 -23.29 1.73 5.72
CA ASP A 22 -23.01 1.92 4.28
C ASP A 22 -21.78 1.15 3.83
N TYR A 23 -20.80 0.97 4.73
CA TYR A 23 -19.51 0.37 4.43
C TYR A 23 -19.26 -0.95 5.18
N TYR A 24 -20.31 -1.55 5.75
CA TYR A 24 -20.19 -2.80 6.48
C TYR A 24 -19.55 -3.90 5.60
N GLY A 25 -18.54 -4.58 6.12
CA GLY A 25 -17.81 -5.62 5.40
C GLY A 25 -16.83 -5.11 4.34
N LEU A 26 -16.72 -3.79 4.12
CA LEU A 26 -15.77 -3.24 3.17
C LEU A 26 -14.34 -3.56 3.62
N LYS A 27 -13.62 -4.30 2.81
CA LYS A 27 -12.22 -4.65 3.04
C LYS A 27 -11.39 -4.27 1.83
N ARG A 28 -10.18 -3.78 2.08
CA ARG A 28 -9.23 -3.53 1.00
C ARG A 28 -8.73 -4.88 0.46
N MET A 29 -8.80 -5.05 -0.85
CA MET A 29 -8.30 -6.25 -1.50
C MET A 29 -6.78 -6.18 -1.65
N THR A 30 -6.10 -7.24 -1.27
CA THR A 30 -4.67 -7.47 -1.55
C THR A 30 -4.52 -8.38 -2.76
N ARG A 31 -3.33 -8.40 -3.35
CA ARG A 31 -2.95 -9.41 -4.33
C ARG A 31 -2.53 -10.70 -3.62
N ALA A 32 -2.32 -11.76 -4.38
CA ALA A 32 -1.97 -13.06 -3.83
C ALA A 32 -0.66 -13.01 -3.02
N THR A 33 0.33 -12.25 -3.48
CA THR A 33 1.63 -12.15 -2.82
C THR A 33 2.01 -10.70 -2.47
N LEU A 34 2.87 -10.54 -1.45
CA LEU A 34 3.44 -9.23 -1.11
C LEU A 34 4.28 -8.67 -2.26
N PHE A 35 4.97 -9.52 -3.02
CA PHE A 35 5.75 -9.08 -4.17
C PHE A 35 4.87 -8.43 -5.26
N GLU A 36 3.67 -8.98 -5.51
CA GLU A 36 2.71 -8.37 -6.44
C GLU A 36 2.21 -7.01 -5.94
N ASP A 37 1.94 -6.88 -4.63
CA ASP A 37 1.55 -5.60 -4.05
C ASP A 37 2.67 -4.56 -4.18
N ILE A 38 3.92 -4.96 -3.97
CA ILE A 38 5.09 -4.09 -4.12
C ILE A 38 5.29 -3.68 -5.58
N GLN A 39 5.18 -4.60 -6.54
CA GLN A 39 5.24 -4.28 -7.97
C GLN A 39 4.22 -3.20 -8.33
N ASN A 40 2.97 -3.40 -7.93
CA ASN A 40 1.91 -2.43 -8.13
C ASN A 40 2.26 -1.07 -7.52
N ARG A 41 2.75 -1.07 -6.27
CA ARG A 41 3.08 0.15 -5.56
C ARG A 41 4.21 0.93 -6.22
N ILE A 42 5.26 0.25 -6.68
CA ILE A 42 6.37 0.87 -7.41
C ILE A 42 5.86 1.52 -8.72
N VAL A 43 5.01 0.85 -9.48
CA VAL A 43 4.49 1.42 -10.74
C VAL A 43 3.57 2.60 -10.48
N GLU A 44 2.70 2.52 -9.46
CA GLU A 44 1.74 3.59 -9.13
C GLU A 44 2.37 4.82 -8.47
N MET A 45 3.56 4.69 -7.86
CA MET A 45 4.19 5.81 -7.16
C MET A 45 4.31 7.05 -8.04
N GLN A 46 3.97 8.22 -7.46
CA GLN A 46 4.05 9.53 -8.11
C GLN A 46 3.24 9.61 -9.42
N MET A 47 2.21 8.77 -9.56
CA MET A 47 1.29 8.84 -10.70
C MET A 47 -0.08 9.35 -10.25
N ASN A 48 -0.45 10.51 -10.75
CA ASN A 48 -1.77 11.10 -10.47
C ASN A 48 -2.89 10.45 -11.31
N HIS A 49 -2.55 9.90 -12.48
CA HIS A 49 -3.52 9.30 -13.39
C HIS A 49 -3.54 7.77 -13.27
N LYS A 50 -4.45 7.26 -12.47
CA LYS A 50 -4.59 5.82 -12.17
C LYS A 50 -4.82 4.93 -13.42
N PRO A 51 -5.62 5.31 -14.43
CA PRO A 51 -5.77 4.52 -15.64
C PRO A 51 -4.45 4.27 -16.39
N THR A 52 -3.56 5.26 -16.43
CA THR A 52 -2.23 5.10 -17.05
C THR A 52 -1.38 4.10 -16.29
N ALA A 53 -1.37 4.18 -14.95
CA ALA A 53 -0.64 3.19 -14.12
C ALA A 53 -1.17 1.76 -14.36
N LYS A 54 -2.48 1.58 -14.42
CA LYS A 54 -3.10 0.27 -14.73
C LYS A 54 -2.67 -0.26 -16.09
N LYS A 55 -2.63 0.59 -17.13
CA LYS A 55 -2.16 0.19 -18.48
C LYS A 55 -0.69 -0.24 -18.46
N MET A 56 0.18 0.48 -17.75
CA MET A 56 1.60 0.12 -17.61
C MET A 56 1.76 -1.24 -16.92
N MET A 57 1.03 -1.45 -15.81
CA MET A 57 1.07 -2.73 -15.10
C MET A 57 0.56 -3.88 -15.96
N TYR A 58 -0.50 -3.67 -16.74
CA TYR A 58 -1.02 -4.68 -17.64
C TYR A 58 0.03 -5.09 -18.68
N ARG A 59 0.72 -4.12 -19.32
CA ARG A 59 1.79 -4.39 -20.27
C ARG A 59 2.98 -5.14 -19.65
N ILE A 60 3.34 -4.80 -18.40
CA ILE A 60 4.39 -5.53 -17.67
C ILE A 60 3.97 -7.00 -17.45
N ARG A 61 2.72 -7.22 -17.09
CA ARG A 61 2.16 -8.56 -16.87
C ARG A 61 2.11 -9.35 -18.18
N GLU A 62 1.68 -8.75 -19.28
CA GLU A 62 1.67 -9.39 -20.60
C GLU A 62 3.09 -9.78 -21.06
N GLN A 63 4.07 -8.92 -20.80
CA GLN A 63 5.44 -9.11 -21.28
C GLN A 63 6.25 -10.10 -20.44
N TYR A 64 6.04 -10.12 -19.12
CA TYR A 64 6.89 -10.85 -18.19
C TYR A 64 6.14 -11.87 -17.33
N GLY A 65 4.82 -11.80 -17.25
CA GLY A 65 4.01 -12.74 -16.50
C GLY A 65 3.56 -13.93 -17.34
N SER A 66 3.02 -14.93 -16.65
CA SER A 66 2.42 -16.09 -17.33
C SER A 66 1.04 -15.74 -17.90
N LEU A 67 0.75 -16.19 -19.11
CA LEU A 67 -0.57 -16.04 -19.71
C LEU A 67 -1.45 -17.24 -19.35
N LEU A 68 -2.68 -16.96 -18.95
CA LEU A 68 -3.67 -17.95 -18.54
C LEU A 68 -4.91 -17.79 -19.41
N ASP A 69 -5.34 -18.86 -20.04
CA ASP A 69 -6.61 -18.87 -20.78
C ASP A 69 -7.77 -19.07 -19.81
N HIS A 70 -8.79 -18.22 -19.90
CA HIS A 70 -9.97 -18.25 -19.06
C HIS A 70 -11.19 -17.73 -19.84
N ASP A 71 -12.23 -18.54 -19.91
CA ASP A 71 -13.53 -18.21 -20.54
C ASP A 71 -13.42 -17.54 -21.93
N GLY A 72 -12.52 -18.06 -22.78
CA GLY A 72 -12.32 -17.54 -24.14
C GLY A 72 -11.51 -16.23 -24.22
N GLY A 73 -10.92 -15.80 -23.09
CA GLY A 73 -10.00 -14.67 -23.01
C GLY A 73 -8.66 -15.05 -22.39
N THR A 74 -7.66 -14.20 -22.54
CA THR A 74 -6.33 -14.39 -21.96
C THR A 74 -6.14 -13.43 -20.79
N LEU A 75 -5.77 -13.97 -19.62
CA LEU A 75 -5.41 -13.22 -18.43
C LEU A 75 -3.90 -13.25 -18.26
N ALA A 76 -3.29 -12.08 -18.05
CA ALA A 76 -1.88 -11.97 -17.73
C ALA A 76 -1.67 -11.97 -16.21
N ALA A 77 -1.00 -12.98 -15.67
CA ALA A 77 -0.62 -13.07 -14.27
C ALA A 77 0.49 -12.06 -13.93
N TRP A 78 0.68 -11.78 -12.66
CA TRP A 78 1.83 -10.99 -12.22
C TRP A 78 3.13 -11.76 -12.45
N PRO A 79 4.20 -11.07 -12.92
CA PRO A 79 5.49 -11.73 -13.05
C PRO A 79 6.03 -12.15 -11.68
N ARG A 80 6.54 -13.39 -11.62
CA ARG A 80 7.22 -13.91 -10.45
C ARG A 80 8.66 -13.37 -10.35
N PRO A 81 9.33 -13.43 -9.20
CA PRO A 81 10.68 -12.92 -9.06
C PRO A 81 11.67 -13.46 -10.09
N HIS A 82 11.65 -14.77 -10.35
CA HIS A 82 12.57 -15.41 -11.32
C HIS A 82 12.30 -15.04 -12.80
N GLU A 83 11.10 -14.54 -13.10
CA GLU A 83 10.75 -14.01 -14.43
C GLU A 83 11.23 -12.57 -14.56
N LEU A 84 10.97 -11.75 -13.55
CA LEU A 84 11.27 -10.31 -13.58
C LEU A 84 12.75 -10.00 -13.36
N MET A 85 13.51 -10.85 -12.63
CA MET A 85 14.96 -10.66 -12.39
C MET A 85 15.78 -10.61 -13.68
N LYS A 86 15.30 -11.24 -14.76
CA LYS A 86 15.96 -11.28 -16.07
C LYS A 86 15.58 -10.13 -16.99
N ALA A 87 14.61 -9.31 -16.59
CA ALA A 87 14.12 -8.20 -17.39
C ALA A 87 15.16 -7.08 -17.43
N ASP A 88 15.39 -6.53 -18.63
CA ASP A 88 16.15 -5.30 -18.78
C ASP A 88 15.28 -4.11 -18.31
N PRO A 89 15.77 -3.26 -17.40
CA PRO A 89 15.06 -2.05 -16.97
C PRO A 89 14.69 -1.10 -18.12
N TYR A 90 15.46 -1.07 -19.20
CA TYR A 90 15.13 -0.29 -20.40
C TYR A 90 13.91 -0.85 -21.14
N ASN A 91 13.77 -2.16 -21.21
CA ASN A 91 12.59 -2.80 -21.78
C ASN A 91 11.35 -2.53 -20.92
N ILE A 92 11.48 -2.56 -19.59
CA ILE A 92 10.36 -2.14 -18.68
C ILE A 92 10.00 -0.68 -18.92
N ARG A 93 10.98 0.21 -19.11
CA ARG A 93 10.75 1.63 -19.45
C ARG A 93 9.95 1.77 -20.74
N ALA A 94 10.22 0.96 -21.76
CA ALA A 94 9.48 0.98 -23.02
C ALA A 94 7.97 0.66 -22.87
N LEU A 95 7.60 -0.05 -21.77
CA LEU A 95 6.20 -0.33 -21.44
C LEU A 95 5.48 0.84 -20.72
N GLY A 96 6.22 1.92 -20.39
CA GLY A 96 5.69 3.17 -19.85
C GLY A 96 6.22 3.63 -18.50
N PRO A 97 6.70 2.77 -17.57
CA PRO A 97 7.33 3.23 -16.33
C PRO A 97 8.61 4.04 -16.57
N THR A 98 9.07 4.76 -15.54
CA THR A 98 10.40 5.39 -15.60
C THR A 98 11.50 4.32 -15.52
N LEU A 99 12.70 4.62 -16.05
CA LEU A 99 13.84 3.71 -15.95
C LEU A 99 14.13 3.33 -14.48
N ARG A 100 14.02 4.30 -13.56
CA ARG A 100 14.24 4.07 -12.13
C ARG A 100 13.23 3.05 -11.55
N LYS A 101 11.97 3.09 -11.97
CA LYS A 101 10.96 2.09 -11.58
C LYS A 101 11.29 0.71 -12.14
N GLY A 102 11.76 0.64 -13.38
CA GLY A 102 12.29 -0.60 -13.97
C GLY A 102 13.42 -1.19 -13.14
N GLN A 103 14.41 -0.38 -12.78
CA GLN A 103 15.54 -0.78 -11.92
C GLN A 103 15.08 -1.25 -10.53
N TYR A 104 14.07 -0.63 -9.93
CA TYR A 104 13.54 -1.05 -8.65
C TYR A 104 12.85 -2.42 -8.73
N LEU A 105 12.07 -2.64 -9.80
CA LEU A 105 11.36 -3.91 -10.01
C LEU A 105 12.34 -5.07 -10.24
N THR A 106 13.32 -4.88 -11.12
CA THR A 106 14.31 -5.93 -11.44
C THR A 106 15.25 -6.17 -10.26
N GLY A 107 15.72 -5.11 -9.59
CA GLY A 107 16.60 -5.24 -8.43
C GLY A 107 15.92 -5.97 -7.27
N LEU A 108 14.68 -5.64 -6.95
CA LEU A 108 13.93 -6.38 -5.93
C LEU A 108 13.75 -7.85 -6.30
N ALA A 109 13.43 -8.14 -7.56
CA ALA A 109 13.30 -9.52 -8.03
C ALA A 109 14.62 -10.30 -7.89
N GLN A 110 15.76 -9.66 -8.19
CA GLN A 110 17.10 -10.22 -7.97
C GLN A 110 17.38 -10.48 -6.49
N ASP A 111 17.07 -9.53 -5.61
CA ASP A 111 17.25 -9.65 -4.16
C ASP A 111 16.43 -10.82 -3.58
N ILE A 112 15.21 -11.03 -4.06
CA ILE A 112 14.35 -12.15 -3.63
C ILE A 112 14.94 -13.49 -4.10
N VAL A 113 15.35 -13.58 -5.36
CA VAL A 113 15.91 -14.83 -5.91
C VAL A 113 17.25 -15.17 -5.28
N ALA A 114 18.05 -14.15 -4.94
CA ALA A 114 19.31 -14.32 -4.20
C ALA A 114 19.11 -14.67 -2.71
N GLY A 115 17.88 -14.64 -2.20
CA GLY A 115 17.57 -14.91 -0.80
C GLY A 115 17.92 -13.77 0.18
N SER A 116 18.30 -12.60 -0.32
CA SER A 116 18.59 -11.43 0.50
C SER A 116 17.33 -10.71 0.99
N THR A 117 16.17 -11.00 0.39
CA THR A 117 14.88 -10.50 0.81
C THR A 117 13.84 -11.63 0.81
N ASP A 118 13.35 -11.99 2.01
CA ASP A 118 12.34 -13.04 2.18
C ASP A 118 10.94 -12.42 2.27
N MET A 119 10.16 -12.55 1.19
CA MET A 119 8.79 -12.02 1.12
C MET A 119 7.83 -12.78 2.04
N HIS A 120 8.05 -14.07 2.26
CA HIS A 120 7.19 -14.85 3.17
C HIS A 120 7.41 -14.42 4.62
N TRP A 121 8.66 -14.34 5.04
CA TRP A 121 9.01 -13.84 6.37
C TRP A 121 8.47 -12.43 6.63
N LEU A 122 8.54 -11.52 5.66
CA LEU A 122 7.96 -10.18 5.76
C LEU A 122 6.44 -10.18 5.98
N THR A 123 5.74 -11.24 5.61
CA THR A 123 4.30 -11.37 5.88
C THR A 123 4.00 -11.99 7.25
N THR A 124 4.99 -12.51 7.95
CA THR A 124 4.81 -13.25 9.23
C THR A 124 5.53 -12.61 10.41
N CYS A 125 6.63 -11.86 10.21
CA CYS A 125 7.35 -11.16 11.27
C CYS A 125 6.48 -10.03 11.89
N ASP A 126 6.91 -9.48 13.02
CA ASP A 126 6.18 -8.36 13.64
C ASP A 126 6.06 -7.12 12.70
N PRO A 127 5.02 -6.29 12.85
CA PRO A 127 4.75 -5.18 11.95
C PRO A 127 5.88 -4.13 11.88
N LEU A 128 6.53 -3.84 13.00
CA LEU A 128 7.62 -2.86 13.07
C LEU A 128 8.85 -3.36 12.31
N THR A 129 9.20 -4.63 12.49
CA THR A 129 10.28 -5.29 11.74
C THR A 129 9.97 -5.34 10.24
N ALA A 130 8.72 -5.65 9.87
CA ALA A 130 8.28 -5.60 8.48
C ALA A 130 8.43 -4.18 7.91
N TYR A 131 7.99 -3.16 8.64
CA TYR A 131 8.13 -1.76 8.25
C TYR A 131 9.60 -1.38 8.04
N ASN A 132 10.46 -1.63 9.03
CA ASN A 132 11.88 -1.29 8.99
C ASN A 132 12.64 -2.01 7.85
N THR A 133 12.14 -3.15 7.42
CA THR A 133 12.70 -3.89 6.29
C THR A 133 12.15 -3.37 4.96
N LEU A 134 10.85 -3.14 4.87
CA LEU A 134 10.21 -2.61 3.66
C LEU A 134 10.77 -1.24 3.24
N VAL A 135 11.05 -0.34 4.20
CA VAL A 135 11.60 0.99 3.87
C VAL A 135 13.03 0.93 3.32
N LYS A 136 13.75 -0.19 3.48
CA LYS A 136 15.08 -0.41 2.89
C LYS A 136 15.00 -0.85 1.43
N ILE A 137 13.85 -1.35 0.98
CA ILE A 137 13.62 -1.74 -0.41
C ILE A 137 13.61 -0.47 -1.27
N LYS A 138 14.47 -0.44 -2.28
CA LYS A 138 14.54 0.69 -3.21
C LYS A 138 13.19 0.92 -3.89
N GLY A 139 12.67 2.14 -3.76
CA GLY A 139 11.36 2.50 -4.29
C GLY A 139 10.21 2.35 -3.30
N ILE A 140 10.45 1.86 -2.08
CA ILE A 140 9.45 1.80 -1.01
C ILE A 140 9.83 2.83 0.06
N GLY A 141 9.06 3.91 0.11
CA GLY A 141 9.18 4.91 1.18
C GLY A 141 8.28 4.60 2.38
N PRO A 142 8.38 5.38 3.47
CA PRO A 142 7.61 5.17 4.70
C PRO A 142 6.10 4.97 4.48
N THR A 143 5.46 5.87 3.75
CA THR A 143 4.01 5.76 3.44
C THR A 143 3.66 4.50 2.66
N ALA A 144 4.53 4.08 1.72
CA ALA A 144 4.30 2.86 0.95
C ALA A 144 4.46 1.60 1.81
N ALA A 145 5.44 1.58 2.71
CA ALA A 145 5.64 0.47 3.64
C ALA A 145 4.45 0.34 4.61
N GLN A 146 3.99 1.46 5.17
CA GLN A 146 2.78 1.49 6.02
C GLN A 146 1.55 0.96 5.28
N ASP A 147 1.30 1.44 4.06
CA ASP A 147 0.20 0.96 3.22
C ASP A 147 0.25 -0.56 2.98
N LEU A 148 1.44 -1.09 2.69
CA LEU A 148 1.62 -2.52 2.43
C LEU A 148 1.32 -3.38 3.67
N ILE A 149 1.73 -2.93 4.86
CA ILE A 149 1.47 -3.62 6.13
C ILE A 149 -0.03 -3.57 6.46
N MET A 150 -0.63 -2.38 6.37
CA MET A 150 -2.05 -2.17 6.62
C MET A 150 -2.92 -2.98 5.65
N MET A 151 -2.60 -2.98 4.36
CA MET A 151 -3.34 -3.76 3.36
C MET A 151 -3.39 -5.24 3.69
N ARG A 152 -2.34 -5.76 4.29
CA ARG A 152 -2.23 -7.16 4.70
C ARG A 152 -2.86 -7.45 6.06
N GLY A 153 -3.55 -6.48 6.65
CA GLY A 153 -4.28 -6.64 7.91
C GLY A 153 -3.38 -6.91 9.11
N ARG A 154 -2.16 -6.42 9.09
CA ARG A 154 -1.17 -6.66 10.14
C ARG A 154 -1.09 -5.55 11.17
N THR A 155 -1.57 -4.38 10.84
CA THR A 155 -1.81 -3.28 11.77
C THR A 155 -3.16 -2.67 11.46
N ASP A 156 -3.83 -2.20 12.46
CA ASP A 156 -5.09 -1.50 12.28
C ASP A 156 -4.84 -0.07 11.86
N ALA A 157 -5.05 0.93 12.02
CA ALA A 157 -4.98 2.22 11.41
C ALA A 157 -3.56 2.80 11.39
N VAL A 158 -2.90 2.73 10.26
CA VAL A 158 -1.74 3.57 9.99
C VAL A 158 -2.21 4.81 9.25
N PHE A 159 -2.37 5.91 9.97
CA PHE A 159 -2.62 7.19 9.35
C PHE A 159 -1.30 7.75 8.81
N PRO A 160 -1.20 8.04 7.51
CA PRO A 160 -0.01 8.68 6.98
C PRO A 160 0.12 10.09 7.56
N SER A 161 0.91 10.23 8.61
CA SER A 161 1.28 11.52 9.18
C SER A 161 2.26 12.21 8.23
N ASN A 162 1.76 12.75 7.13
CA ASN A 162 2.58 13.52 6.22
C ASN A 162 2.71 14.96 6.77
N LYS A 163 3.79 15.21 7.49
CA LYS A 163 4.19 16.53 8.01
C LYS A 163 4.55 17.55 6.91
N LYS A 164 4.44 17.21 5.64
CA LYS A 164 4.72 18.15 4.54
C LYS A 164 3.57 19.16 4.43
N LYS A 165 3.84 20.38 4.81
CA LYS A 165 2.93 21.56 4.83
C LYS A 165 2.16 21.81 3.52
N ASN A 166 2.52 21.22 2.39
CA ASN A 166 2.02 21.56 1.05
C ASN A 166 1.18 20.46 0.38
N GLN A 167 0.63 19.51 1.13
CA GLN A 167 -0.26 18.54 0.52
C GLN A 167 -1.72 18.97 0.62
N GLU A 168 -2.14 19.84 -0.27
CA GLU A 168 -3.54 20.32 -0.40
C GLU A 168 -4.57 19.19 -0.61
N LYS A 169 -4.14 17.96 -0.89
CA LYS A 169 -5.00 16.82 -1.24
C LYS A 169 -4.65 15.52 -0.50
N GLY A 170 -4.13 15.61 0.72
CA GLY A 170 -3.75 14.43 1.50
C GLY A 170 -4.89 13.85 2.34
N LEU A 171 -4.86 12.54 2.64
CA LEU A 171 -5.83 11.87 3.51
C LEU A 171 -5.97 12.58 4.87
N ARG A 172 -4.88 13.05 5.47
CA ARG A 172 -4.88 13.84 6.71
C ARG A 172 -5.83 15.03 6.63
N ARG A 173 -5.78 15.79 5.55
CA ARG A 173 -6.61 16.99 5.34
C ARG A 173 -8.09 16.62 5.26
N TRP A 174 -8.41 15.53 4.56
CA TRP A 174 -9.77 15.02 4.48
C TRP A 174 -10.30 14.54 5.82
N ILE A 175 -9.49 13.86 6.63
CA ILE A 175 -9.85 13.44 7.98
C ILE A 175 -10.19 14.67 8.82
N ILE A 176 -9.30 15.68 8.89
CA ILE A 176 -9.52 16.89 9.68
C ILE A 176 -10.83 17.58 9.27
N TRP A 177 -11.06 17.77 7.98
CA TRP A 177 -12.33 18.32 7.49
C TRP A 177 -13.55 17.49 7.86
N SER A 178 -13.44 16.18 7.87
CA SER A 178 -14.57 15.31 8.25
C SER A 178 -14.98 15.50 9.69
N TYR A 179 -14.06 15.91 10.56
CA TYR A 179 -14.34 16.26 11.95
C TYR A 179 -14.70 17.75 12.14
N GLY A 180 -14.87 18.51 11.06
CA GLY A 180 -15.30 19.91 11.10
C GLY A 180 -14.20 20.91 11.48
N GLU A 181 -12.91 20.49 11.42
CA GLU A 181 -11.79 21.34 11.79
C GLU A 181 -11.06 21.90 10.54
N ASP A 182 -10.30 22.98 10.75
CA ASP A 182 -9.45 23.57 9.72
C ASP A 182 -8.10 22.84 9.63
N PRO A 183 -7.79 22.18 8.49
CA PRO A 183 -6.53 21.47 8.33
C PRO A 183 -5.28 22.35 8.41
N ASP A 184 -5.39 23.63 8.14
CA ASP A 184 -4.26 24.55 8.19
C ASP A 184 -3.98 25.08 9.61
N ALA A 185 -5.00 25.05 10.47
CA ALA A 185 -4.91 25.44 11.89
C ALA A 185 -4.68 24.22 12.82
N THR A 186 -5.03 22.99 12.40
CA THR A 186 -4.96 21.78 13.24
C THR A 186 -3.50 21.36 13.50
N THR A 187 -3.13 21.31 14.79
CA THR A 187 -1.81 20.85 15.23
C THR A 187 -1.65 19.33 15.08
N GLU A 188 -0.41 18.81 15.22
CA GLU A 188 -0.18 17.38 15.21
C GLU A 188 -0.87 16.68 16.38
N ASP A 189 -0.75 17.25 17.59
CA ASP A 189 -1.37 16.68 18.80
C ASP A 189 -2.89 16.61 18.65
N ARG A 190 -3.50 17.68 18.11
CA ARG A 190 -4.94 17.68 17.84
C ARG A 190 -5.34 16.63 16.80
N PHE A 191 -4.55 16.43 15.76
CA PHE A 191 -4.79 15.38 14.77
C PHE A 191 -4.67 13.97 15.40
N GLN A 192 -3.72 13.78 16.31
CA GLN A 192 -3.60 12.52 17.05
C GLN A 192 -4.83 12.27 17.92
N GLU A 193 -5.34 13.29 18.62
CA GLU A 193 -6.60 13.20 19.40
C GLU A 193 -7.79 12.80 18.53
N LEU A 194 -8.00 13.50 17.39
CA LEU A 194 -9.08 13.20 16.46
C LEU A 194 -9.07 11.74 15.96
N THR A 195 -7.87 11.19 15.80
CA THR A 195 -7.70 9.82 15.29
C THR A 195 -7.56 8.76 16.39
N GLN A 196 -7.53 9.17 17.66
CA GLN A 196 -7.30 8.28 18.80
C GLN A 196 -8.39 7.21 18.95
N ALA A 197 -9.64 7.55 18.72
CA ALA A 197 -10.74 6.60 18.80
C ALA A 197 -10.59 5.43 17.80
N VAL A 198 -9.96 5.68 16.67
CA VAL A 198 -9.69 4.66 15.62
C VAL A 198 -8.38 3.90 15.88
N ARG A 199 -7.49 4.47 16.72
CA ARG A 199 -6.18 3.87 17.07
C ARG A 199 -6.20 3.07 18.35
N SER A 200 -7.20 3.22 19.20
CA SER A 200 -7.27 2.63 20.54
C SER A 200 -7.50 1.12 20.58
N THR A 201 -7.47 0.45 19.45
CA THR A 201 -7.33 -1.00 19.43
C THR A 201 -5.86 -1.35 19.66
N ASP A 202 -5.57 -2.26 20.59
CA ASP A 202 -4.27 -2.64 21.15
C ASP A 202 -3.12 -2.94 20.16
N CYS A 203 -3.33 -2.80 18.86
CA CYS A 203 -2.34 -3.04 17.80
C CYS A 203 -1.67 -1.77 17.24
N GLY A 204 -2.14 -0.57 17.59
CA GLY A 204 -1.66 0.70 17.00
C GLY A 204 -0.49 1.36 17.71
N GLN A 205 -0.06 0.90 18.89
CA GLN A 205 0.95 1.56 19.73
C GLN A 205 2.41 1.27 19.33
N GLU A 206 2.67 0.28 18.47
CA GLU A 206 4.05 -0.13 18.18
C GLU A 206 4.72 0.55 16.97
N LEU A 207 4.02 1.44 16.25
CA LEU A 207 4.57 2.13 15.07
C LEU A 207 4.67 3.67 15.21
N ALA A 208 4.50 4.21 16.42
CA ALA A 208 4.65 5.65 16.69
C ALA A 208 6.09 6.04 17.01
#